data_f8ecf9c32b92b31db849a541f47d1112
#
_entry.id   f8ecf9c32b92b31db849a541f47d1112
#
_cell.length_a   1.000
_cell.length_b   1.000
_cell.length_c   1.000
_cell.angle_alpha   90.00
_cell.angle_beta   90.00
_cell.angle_gamma   90.00
#
_symmetry.space_group_name_H-M   'P 1'
#
loop_
_entity.id
_entity.type
_entity.pdbx_description
1 polymer ?
#
loop_
_entity_poly.entity_id
_entity_poly.type
_entity_poly.pdbx_seq_one_letter_code
_entity_poly.pdbx_strand_id
1 'polypeptide(L)'
;ELGTDNTTSSELGIKSMKLFCQKCGVVLTKELNELSDLSRLSEEDDKDYLPASFFFRSDGSYFTGSEGKVIINLNDLLNAENHHDPTRLNGCCGLDGASGINKVCVNGHEIGTAKEDCWMPHCVIMEPRLLTEIH
;
A
#
# COMPACT_ATOMS: atom_id res chain seq x y z
N GLU A 1 -21.81 23.79 -0.04
CA GLU A 1 -21.47 23.71 -0.27
C GLU A 1 -21.21 23.79 -0.29
N LEU A 2 -21.29 23.74 -0.38
CA LEU A 2 -20.82 23.61 -0.69
C LEU A 2 -20.35 23.63 -0.69
N GLY A 3 -20.31 23.54 -0.63
CA GLY A 3 -19.65 23.30 -0.91
C GLY A 3 -19.08 23.09 -0.92
N THR A 4 -19.06 23.27 -0.82
CA THR A 4 -18.46 22.84 -1.00
C THR A 4 -17.94 22.38 -0.75
N ASP A 5 -17.85 22.38 -0.39
CA ASP A 5 -17.28 21.67 -0.43
C ASP A 5 -16.99 20.92 -0.30
N ASN A 6 -16.81 20.59 -0.01
CA ASN A 6 -16.64 19.71 -0.34
C ASN A 6 -16.72 19.01 -0.74
N THR A 7 -16.83 18.37 -0.09
CA THR A 7 -17.20 17.91 -1.40
C THR A 7 -16.26 18.34 -2.52
N THR A 8 -15.63 19.38 -2.35
CA THR A 8 -14.79 19.91 -3.42
C THR A 8 -13.87 18.86 -4.02
N SER A 9 -13.15 18.13 -3.19
CA SER A 9 -12.24 17.12 -3.72
C SER A 9 -13.00 16.01 -4.42
N SER A 10 -14.17 15.67 -3.93
CA SER A 10 -15.02 14.68 -4.56
C SER A 10 -15.48 15.15 -5.94
N GLU A 11 -15.87 16.42 -6.03
CA GLU A 11 -16.31 16.99 -7.29
C GLU A 11 -15.20 16.98 -8.34
N LEU A 12 -13.95 17.14 -7.88
CA LEU A 12 -12.82 17.12 -8.78
C LEU A 12 -12.30 15.69 -9.04
N GLY A 13 -12.96 14.69 -8.46
CA GLY A 13 -12.54 13.31 -8.63
C GLY A 13 -11.32 12.92 -7.84
N ILE A 14 -10.85 13.79 -6.95
CA ILE A 14 -9.69 13.49 -6.09
C ILE A 14 -10.20 12.79 -4.84
N LYS A 15 -9.62 11.64 -4.54
CA LYS A 15 -9.95 10.90 -3.33
C LYS A 15 -8.72 10.78 -2.47
N SER A 16 -8.91 10.89 -1.17
CA SER A 16 -7.82 10.71 -0.23
C SER A 16 -8.22 9.69 0.82
N MET A 17 -7.20 9.09 1.45
CA MET A 17 -7.42 8.00 2.36
C MET A 17 -6.24 7.89 3.32
N LYS A 18 -6.54 7.52 4.58
CA LYS A 18 -5.54 7.10 5.55
C LYS A 18 -5.81 5.66 5.93
N LEU A 19 -4.75 4.91 6.15
CA LEU A 19 -4.86 3.51 6.55
C LEU A 19 -4.43 3.33 8.01
N PHE A 20 -5.18 2.51 8.73
CA PHE A 20 -4.94 2.20 10.13
C PHE A 20 -5.00 0.69 10.31
N CYS A 21 -4.28 0.16 11.29
CA CYS A 21 -4.41 -1.24 11.65
C CYS A 21 -5.79 -1.47 12.26
N GLN A 22 -6.55 -2.42 11.72
CA GLN A 22 -7.90 -2.68 12.21
C GLN A 22 -7.91 -3.16 13.66
N LYS A 23 -6.88 -3.90 14.07
CA LYS A 23 -6.85 -4.51 15.40
C LYS A 23 -6.45 -3.55 16.50
N CYS A 24 -5.51 -2.66 16.24
CA CYS A 24 -5.01 -1.78 17.32
C CYS A 24 -5.14 -0.29 17.00
N GLY A 25 -5.55 0.06 15.79
CA GLY A 25 -5.80 1.45 15.44
C GLY A 25 -4.57 2.29 15.15
N VAL A 26 -3.37 1.69 15.14
CA VAL A 26 -2.17 2.48 14.84
C VAL A 26 -2.22 2.97 13.39
N VAL A 27 -1.79 4.22 13.18
CA VAL A 27 -1.79 4.80 11.83
C VAL A 27 -0.68 4.16 11.00
N LEU A 28 -1.02 3.74 9.79
CA LEU A 28 -0.07 3.06 8.90
C LEU A 28 0.36 3.92 7.72
N THR A 29 -0.38 4.98 7.42
CA THR A 29 0.00 5.94 6.39
C THR A 29 -0.46 7.32 6.81
N LYS A 30 0.18 8.35 6.26
CA LYS A 30 -0.43 9.68 6.27
C LYS A 30 -1.49 9.69 5.19
N GLU A 31 -2.12 10.83 4.94
CA GLU A 31 -3.15 10.93 3.93
C GLU A 31 -2.56 10.67 2.54
N LEU A 32 -3.15 9.72 1.82
CA LEU A 32 -2.73 9.35 0.47
C LEU A 32 -3.81 9.78 -0.51
N ASN A 33 -3.41 10.19 -1.71
CA ASN A 33 -4.33 10.54 -2.77
C ASN A 33 -4.45 9.40 -3.76
N GLU A 34 -5.64 9.21 -4.32
CA GLU A 34 -5.82 8.18 -5.33
C GLU A 34 -5.05 8.55 -6.59
N LEU A 35 -4.29 7.60 -7.11
CA LEU A 35 -3.57 7.80 -8.36
C LEU A 35 -4.55 7.63 -9.51
N SER A 36 -4.87 8.72 -10.19
CA SER A 36 -5.81 8.69 -11.31
C SER A 36 -5.11 8.51 -12.65
N ASP A 37 -3.88 8.96 -12.76
CA ASP A 37 -3.09 8.83 -13.99
C ASP A 37 -2.28 7.55 -13.93
N LEU A 38 -2.84 6.47 -14.49
CA LEU A 38 -2.21 5.15 -14.42
C LEU A 38 -0.96 5.04 -15.27
N SER A 39 -0.69 6.02 -16.13
CA SER A 39 0.57 6.04 -16.88
C SER A 39 1.78 6.28 -15.96
N ARG A 40 1.53 6.71 -14.71
CA ARG A 40 2.58 6.92 -13.73
C ARG A 40 2.98 5.63 -12.99
N LEU A 41 2.27 4.54 -13.23
CA LEU A 41 2.68 3.24 -12.70
C LEU A 41 3.88 2.74 -13.51
N SER A 42 4.88 2.21 -12.81
CA SER A 42 6.11 1.72 -13.44
C SER A 42 6.31 0.24 -13.12
N GLU A 43 6.48 -0.56 -14.16
CA GLU A 43 6.76 -1.98 -13.99
C GLU A 43 8.27 -2.27 -14.11
N GLU A 44 9.09 -1.23 -14.02
CA GLU A 44 10.55 -1.40 -14.09
C GLU A 44 11.08 -2.02 -12.80
N ASP A 45 12.03 -2.93 -12.98
CA ASP A 45 12.67 -3.57 -11.84
C ASP A 45 13.46 -2.55 -11.01
N ASP A 46 13.44 -2.73 -9.71
CA ASP A 46 14.21 -1.93 -8.76
C ASP A 46 13.80 -0.45 -8.76
N LYS A 47 12.57 -0.16 -9.16
CA LYS A 47 12.00 1.19 -9.18
C LYS A 47 10.66 1.19 -8.48
N ASP A 48 10.25 2.35 -7.97
CA ASP A 48 8.94 2.47 -7.35
C ASP A 48 7.84 2.16 -8.36
N TYR A 49 6.88 1.34 -7.96
CA TYR A 49 5.72 1.02 -8.79
C TYR A 49 4.82 2.24 -8.98
N LEU A 50 4.68 3.05 -7.93
CA LEU A 50 3.87 4.27 -7.98
C LEU A 50 4.55 5.36 -7.16
N PRO A 51 4.26 6.63 -7.46
CA PRO A 51 4.88 7.73 -6.71
C PRO A 51 4.42 7.76 -5.26
N ALA A 52 5.27 8.33 -4.41
CA ALA A 52 4.94 8.51 -3.00
C ALA A 52 3.72 9.41 -2.84
N SER A 53 2.99 9.22 -1.76
CA SER A 53 1.79 9.96 -1.38
C SER A 53 0.54 9.59 -2.19
N PHE A 54 0.62 8.51 -2.97
CA PHE A 54 -0.51 8.01 -3.75
C PHE A 54 -0.84 6.58 -3.38
N PHE A 55 -2.09 6.19 -3.61
CA PHE A 55 -2.48 4.79 -3.53
C PHE A 55 -3.18 4.39 -4.82
N PHE A 56 -3.17 3.10 -5.11
CA PHE A 56 -3.80 2.52 -6.29
C PHE A 56 -4.53 1.25 -5.84
N ARG A 57 -5.83 1.18 -6.18
CA ARG A 57 -6.59 -0.04 -5.87
C ARG A 57 -6.41 -1.00 -7.04
N SER A 58 -5.74 -2.12 -6.78
CA SER A 58 -5.34 -3.05 -7.83
C SER A 58 -6.54 -3.77 -8.43
N ASP A 59 -6.48 -4.02 -9.74
CA ASP A 59 -7.44 -4.87 -10.43
C ASP A 59 -6.86 -6.28 -10.64
N GLY A 60 -5.66 -6.54 -10.12
CA GLY A 60 -5.02 -7.84 -10.24
C GLY A 60 -4.29 -8.09 -11.55
N SER A 61 -4.25 -7.11 -12.45
CA SER A 61 -3.70 -7.34 -13.79
C SER A 61 -2.19 -7.51 -13.80
N TYR A 62 -1.47 -6.85 -12.90
CA TYR A 62 -0.02 -6.97 -12.83
C TYR A 62 0.41 -7.89 -11.69
N PHE A 63 -0.01 -7.58 -10.46
CA PHE A 63 0.32 -8.41 -9.31
C PHE A 63 -0.80 -9.43 -9.11
N THR A 64 -0.54 -10.68 -9.51
CA THR A 64 -1.52 -11.75 -9.38
C THR A 64 -1.95 -11.92 -7.93
N GLY A 65 -3.27 -11.99 -7.72
CA GLY A 65 -3.82 -12.15 -6.38
C GLY A 65 -4.01 -10.85 -5.63
N SER A 66 -3.70 -9.71 -6.24
CA SER A 66 -3.83 -8.41 -5.58
C SER A 66 -5.16 -7.71 -5.86
N GLU A 67 -6.07 -8.35 -6.57
CA GLU A 67 -7.34 -7.72 -6.93
C GLU A 67 -8.05 -7.18 -5.70
N GLY A 68 -8.45 -5.90 -5.75
CA GLY A 68 -9.12 -5.23 -4.65
C GLY A 68 -8.21 -4.74 -3.55
N LYS A 69 -6.93 -5.09 -3.57
CA LYS A 69 -5.99 -4.66 -2.54
C LYS A 69 -5.46 -3.27 -2.85
N VAL A 70 -4.96 -2.61 -1.80
CA VAL A 70 -4.47 -1.23 -1.90
C VAL A 70 -2.96 -1.26 -2.02
N ILE A 71 -2.44 -0.68 -3.09
CA ILE A 71 -0.99 -0.63 -3.32
C ILE A 71 -0.49 0.77 -3.00
N ILE A 72 0.57 0.84 -2.20
CA ILE A 72 1.17 2.10 -1.79
C ILE A 72 2.68 2.06 -2.01
N ASN A 73 3.30 3.24 -1.97
CA ASN A 73 4.76 3.36 -2.05
C ASN A 73 5.38 2.84 -0.75
N LEU A 74 6.53 2.17 -0.86
CA LEU A 74 7.24 1.66 0.32
C LEU A 74 7.49 2.74 1.36
N ASN A 75 7.80 3.95 0.92
CA ASN A 75 8.15 5.04 1.83
C ASN A 75 6.95 5.64 2.54
N ASP A 76 5.75 5.27 2.14
CA ASP A 76 4.53 5.79 2.78
C ASP A 76 4.06 4.94 3.94
N LEU A 77 4.66 3.79 4.15
CA LEU A 77 4.25 2.89 5.23
C LEU A 77 4.87 3.36 6.55
N LEU A 78 4.02 3.59 7.55
CA LEU A 78 4.39 4.07 8.87
C LEU A 78 4.10 3.01 9.91
N ASN A 79 4.84 3.03 11.03
CA ASN A 79 4.57 2.19 12.19
C ASN A 79 4.45 0.72 11.84
N ALA A 80 5.36 0.27 11.00
CA ALA A 80 5.37 -1.11 10.52
C ALA A 80 6.79 -1.67 10.58
N GLU A 81 6.88 -2.99 10.62
CA GLU A 81 8.15 -3.67 10.66
C GLU A 81 8.01 -5.02 9.96
N ASN A 82 9.12 -5.69 9.76
CA ASN A 82 9.12 -7.00 9.12
C ASN A 82 8.37 -8.01 9.98
N HIS A 83 7.74 -8.96 9.31
CA HIS A 83 7.02 -10.03 9.99
C HIS A 83 7.96 -10.77 10.95
N HIS A 84 7.42 -11.19 12.09
CA HIS A 84 8.19 -11.89 13.09
C HIS A 84 8.48 -13.35 12.70
N ASP A 85 7.83 -13.86 11.66
CA ASP A 85 8.07 -15.21 11.14
C ASP A 85 9.11 -15.11 10.01
N PRO A 86 10.35 -15.60 10.25
CA PRO A 86 11.41 -15.45 9.25
C PRO A 86 11.11 -16.15 7.92
N THR A 87 10.19 -17.11 7.88
CA THR A 87 9.83 -17.75 6.62
C THR A 87 9.06 -16.82 5.67
N ARG A 88 8.61 -15.67 6.18
CA ARG A 88 7.96 -14.64 5.37
C ARG A 88 8.97 -13.66 4.75
N LEU A 89 10.23 -13.72 5.17
CA LEU A 89 11.24 -12.73 4.81
C LEU A 89 12.17 -13.28 3.74
N ASN A 90 11.64 -13.50 2.54
CA ASN A 90 12.39 -14.05 1.42
C ASN A 90 12.80 -12.95 0.44
N GLY A 91 13.90 -13.18 -0.27
CA GLY A 91 14.37 -12.24 -1.30
C GLY A 91 15.88 -12.21 -1.33
N CYS A 92 16.41 -11.65 -2.40
CA CYS A 92 17.86 -11.56 -2.61
C CYS A 92 18.41 -10.24 -2.09
N CYS A 93 17.89 -9.13 -2.63
CA CYS A 93 18.32 -7.78 -2.25
C CYS A 93 17.35 -7.12 -1.28
N GLY A 94 16.13 -7.66 -1.20
CA GLY A 94 15.07 -7.16 -0.34
C GLY A 94 13.92 -8.14 -0.39
N LEU A 95 12.82 -7.82 0.28
CA LEU A 95 11.68 -8.72 0.36
C LEU A 95 11.02 -8.90 -0.99
N ASP A 96 10.74 -10.16 -1.38
CA ASP A 96 10.12 -10.44 -2.67
C ASP A 96 8.62 -10.75 -2.55
N GLY A 97 8.12 -10.96 -1.34
CA GLY A 97 6.70 -11.24 -1.11
C GLY A 97 6.26 -12.64 -1.51
N ALA A 98 7.18 -13.53 -1.83
CA ALA A 98 6.84 -14.86 -2.34
C ALA A 98 6.09 -15.72 -1.31
N SER A 99 6.31 -15.48 -0.04
CA SER A 99 5.68 -16.27 1.04
C SER A 99 4.46 -15.58 1.64
N GLY A 100 3.93 -14.55 0.98
CA GLY A 100 2.74 -13.85 1.44
C GLY A 100 3.07 -12.67 2.33
N ILE A 101 2.14 -12.32 3.22
CA ILE A 101 2.25 -11.14 4.08
C ILE A 101 3.58 -11.17 4.83
N ASN A 102 4.36 -10.10 4.68
CA ASN A 102 5.69 -9.99 5.30
C ASN A 102 5.86 -8.70 6.11
N LYS A 103 4.81 -7.90 6.27
CA LYS A 103 4.83 -6.70 7.10
C LYS A 103 3.76 -6.78 8.18
N VAL A 104 4.13 -6.32 9.36
CA VAL A 104 3.22 -6.23 10.50
C VAL A 104 3.28 -4.80 11.04
N CYS A 105 2.22 -4.37 11.74
CA CYS A 105 2.29 -3.10 12.45
C CYS A 105 3.20 -3.24 13.67
N VAL A 106 3.53 -2.11 14.32
CA VAL A 106 4.44 -2.13 15.48
C VAL A 106 3.92 -2.99 16.63
N ASN A 107 2.66 -3.35 16.62
CA ASN A 107 2.07 -4.23 17.63
C ASN A 107 1.93 -5.68 17.14
N GLY A 108 2.56 -6.02 16.01
CA GLY A 108 2.66 -7.39 15.53
C GLY A 108 1.51 -7.90 14.69
N HIS A 109 0.60 -7.03 14.26
CA HIS A 109 -0.56 -7.45 13.47
C HIS A 109 -0.22 -7.40 11.97
N GLU A 110 -0.58 -8.45 11.24
CA GLU A 110 -0.32 -8.50 9.80
C GLU A 110 -1.06 -7.38 9.06
N ILE A 111 -0.40 -6.75 8.09
CA ILE A 111 -0.98 -5.62 7.37
C ILE A 111 -0.78 -5.69 5.85
N GLY A 112 0.28 -6.30 5.37
CA GLY A 112 0.49 -6.31 3.92
C GLY A 112 1.76 -7.00 3.50
N THR A 113 2.02 -6.93 2.20
CA THR A 113 3.14 -7.60 1.55
C THR A 113 4.01 -6.58 0.85
N ALA A 114 5.23 -6.39 1.36
CA ALA A 114 6.20 -5.50 0.72
C ALA A 114 6.92 -6.24 -0.40
N LYS A 115 7.10 -5.56 -1.52
CA LYS A 115 7.88 -6.02 -2.66
C LYS A 115 9.00 -5.01 -2.88
N GLU A 116 10.22 -5.43 -2.57
CA GLU A 116 11.37 -4.51 -2.57
C GLU A 116 12.64 -5.18 -3.07
N ASP A 117 12.51 -6.32 -3.72
CA ASP A 117 13.67 -6.99 -4.30
C ASP A 117 14.08 -6.32 -5.62
N CYS A 118 15.33 -6.50 -6.02
CA CYS A 118 15.90 -5.78 -7.16
C CYS A 118 15.34 -6.23 -8.51
N TRP A 119 14.63 -7.36 -8.57
CA TRP A 119 14.09 -7.88 -9.82
C TRP A 119 12.59 -7.59 -9.98
N MET A 120 12.05 -6.64 -9.25
CA MET A 120 10.62 -6.31 -9.30
C MET A 120 10.40 -4.83 -9.02
N PRO A 121 9.25 -4.27 -9.44
CA PRO A 121 8.87 -2.92 -9.01
C PRO A 121 8.60 -2.92 -7.51
N HIS A 122 8.86 -1.80 -6.85
CA HIS A 122 8.77 -1.69 -5.40
C HIS A 122 7.45 -1.09 -4.97
N CYS A 123 6.80 -1.75 -4.01
CA CYS A 123 5.54 -1.27 -3.44
C CYS A 123 5.20 -2.09 -2.20
N VAL A 124 4.11 -1.69 -1.53
CA VAL A 124 3.50 -2.51 -0.49
C VAL A 124 2.06 -2.78 -0.91
N ILE A 125 1.69 -4.06 -0.93
CA ILE A 125 0.32 -4.47 -1.23
C ILE A 125 -0.38 -4.64 0.12
N MET A 126 -1.25 -3.69 0.45
CA MET A 126 -1.94 -3.65 1.74
C MET A 126 -3.21 -4.49 1.69
N GLU A 127 -3.50 -5.21 2.77
CA GLU A 127 -4.64 -6.14 2.85
C GLU A 127 -5.86 -5.44 3.45
N PRO A 128 -6.87 -5.06 2.63
CA PRO A 128 -8.00 -4.27 3.15
C PRO A 128 -8.73 -4.93 4.32
N ARG A 129 -8.81 -6.26 4.36
CA ARG A 129 -9.49 -6.97 5.43
C ARG A 129 -8.82 -6.79 6.79
N LEU A 130 -7.57 -6.37 6.80
CA LEU A 130 -6.78 -6.18 8.01
C LEU A 130 -6.66 -4.71 8.40
N LEU A 131 -7.28 -3.82 7.64
CA LEU A 131 -7.10 -2.39 7.77
C LEU A 131 -8.42 -1.67 7.97
N THR A 132 -8.34 -0.46 8.53
CA THR A 132 -9.42 0.51 8.51
C THR A 132 -9.02 1.60 7.53
N GLU A 133 -9.89 1.87 6.57
CA GLU A 133 -9.70 2.95 5.59
C GLU A 133 -10.53 4.15 6.03
N ILE A 134 -9.88 5.28 6.23
CA ILE A 134 -10.57 6.53 6.59
C ILE A 134 -10.40 7.50 5.43
N HIS A 135 -11.51 7.85 4.82
CA HIS A 135 -11.54 8.72 3.63
C HIS A 135 -11.78 10.18 3.95
#